data_8c0d8faeb5054c1956e6e3fc135c2aa2
#
_entry.id   8c0d8faeb5054c1956e6e3fc135c2aa2
#
_cell.length_a   1.000
_cell.length_b   1.000
_cell.length_c   1.000
_cell.angle_alpha   90.00
_cell.angle_beta   90.00
_cell.angle_gamma   90.00
#
_symmetry.space_group_name_H-M   'P 1'
#
loop_
_entity.id
_entity.type
_entity.pdbx_description
1 polymer ?
#
loop_
_entity_poly.entity_id
_entity_poly.type
_entity_poly.pdbx_seq_one_letter_code
_entity_poly.pdbx_strand_id
1 'polypeptide(L)'
;MGSLFGALRSWLKQPVPALEAPPELNGVRAAWLGGVFVAIFGVTGLLAYAGPLGFAAVLAIGGVFGLGLVKQARLPSPMIWPWMALALWSLVSMAWAPLTKDLSLAALLVDFEKQTAVKLIFQALLYGAFIVAAASLPQALAKRALTGLAVGLVMAAALVLVEGSYGAAIYQRLKVIFDQPIRPDLAVKNVAQATYILALFCWPVALFLSGRFAKGVSQWMIGTLFIGLVAAAVQMSADAALAGLAVGLVAYSAVAIAGRLGVLLLVAATTVYWVATPLLVLMAVDHGLFLRAQAVLGASWDARLDIWSFATARIMEHPLLGWGLDASRTFGNSIPLHTHDGALQVWLELGAVGALLMATAWLFLLKAIYDLIEVDRPLAAVAAASACAYLMIGAVSFGVWQEWWLALGALAFAVIVALKRVRPAAQNLWLETTL
;
A
#
# COMPACT_ATOMS: atom_id res chain seq x y z
N MET A 1 2.63 31.69 13.91
CA MET A 1 2.37 31.19 12.53
C MET A 1 3.56 31.40 11.57
N GLY A 2 4.26 32.54 11.56
CA GLY A 2 5.38 32.78 10.63
C GLY A 2 6.57 31.81 10.73
N SER A 3 6.90 31.30 11.92
CA SER A 3 8.00 30.35 12.12
C SER A 3 7.71 28.94 11.56
N LEU A 4 6.46 28.49 11.64
CA LEU A 4 6.03 27.16 11.14
C LEU A 4 6.01 27.13 9.60
N PHE A 5 5.54 28.21 8.96
CA PHE A 5 5.59 28.37 7.51
C PHE A 5 7.04 28.50 7.00
N GLY A 6 7.90 29.15 7.76
CA GLY A 6 9.34 29.26 7.47
C GLY A 6 10.04 27.89 7.53
N ALA A 7 9.76 27.11 8.58
CA ALA A 7 10.29 25.76 8.76
C ALA A 7 9.79 24.79 7.68
N LEU A 8 8.50 24.83 7.34
CA LEU A 8 7.92 24.02 6.27
C LEU A 8 8.54 24.39 4.91
N ARG A 9 8.70 25.68 4.63
CA ARG A 9 9.35 26.16 3.40
C ARG A 9 10.82 25.75 3.31
N SER A 10 11.55 25.79 4.43
CA SER A 10 12.94 25.32 4.53
C SER A 10 13.02 23.80 4.32
N TRP A 11 12.14 23.04 4.95
CA TRP A 11 12.07 21.58 4.79
C TRP A 11 11.69 21.15 3.36
N LEU A 12 10.77 21.87 2.71
CA LEU A 12 10.41 21.60 1.31
C LEU A 12 11.57 21.92 0.34
N LYS A 13 12.47 22.82 0.69
CA LYS A 13 13.64 23.16 -0.13
C LYS A 13 14.83 22.21 0.04
N GLN A 14 14.90 21.49 1.16
CA GLN A 14 15.92 20.46 1.34
C GLN A 14 15.48 19.21 0.55
N PRO A 15 16.19 18.81 -0.52
CA PRO A 15 15.85 17.55 -1.16
C PRO A 15 15.96 16.45 -0.09
N VAL A 16 14.93 15.61 0.00
CA VAL A 16 15.15 14.30 0.62
C VAL A 16 16.29 13.71 -0.19
N PRO A 17 17.45 13.35 0.42
CA PRO A 17 18.53 12.72 -0.33
C PRO A 17 17.85 11.66 -1.19
N ALA A 18 17.80 11.91 -2.47
CA ALA A 18 17.22 10.97 -3.42
C ALA A 18 17.83 9.64 -3.01
N LEU A 19 17.04 8.56 -2.99
CA LEU A 19 17.61 7.22 -2.90
C LEU A 19 18.74 7.22 -3.92
N GLU A 20 19.94 7.62 -3.46
CA GLU A 20 21.14 7.48 -4.28
C GLU A 20 21.15 6.00 -4.57
N ALA A 21 20.86 5.67 -5.80
CA ALA A 21 20.76 4.29 -6.20
C ALA A 21 22.03 3.61 -5.69
N PRO A 22 21.91 2.59 -4.84
CA PRO A 22 23.09 1.85 -4.42
C PRO A 22 23.86 1.45 -5.67
N PRO A 23 25.18 1.33 -5.61
CA PRO A 23 25.97 0.95 -6.76
C PRO A 23 25.35 -0.29 -7.42
N GLU A 24 25.32 -0.32 -8.75
CA GLU A 24 24.77 -1.47 -9.48
C GLU A 24 25.48 -2.75 -9.06
N LEU A 25 24.72 -3.75 -8.73
CA LEU A 25 25.25 -5.07 -8.44
C LEU A 25 25.82 -5.68 -9.72
N ASN A 26 26.98 -6.27 -9.60
CA ASN A 26 27.67 -6.94 -10.70
C ASN A 26 27.90 -8.43 -10.40
N GLY A 27 28.14 -9.22 -11.45
CA GLY A 27 28.53 -10.61 -11.36
C GLY A 27 27.43 -11.55 -10.86
N VAL A 28 27.85 -12.65 -10.20
CA VAL A 28 26.97 -13.75 -9.76
C VAL A 28 25.89 -13.26 -8.78
N ARG A 29 26.23 -12.31 -7.90
CA ARG A 29 25.28 -11.71 -6.96
C ARG A 29 24.12 -10.99 -7.67
N ALA A 30 24.43 -10.23 -8.69
CA ALA A 30 23.42 -9.53 -9.49
C ALA A 30 22.51 -10.53 -10.20
N ALA A 31 23.06 -11.61 -10.75
CA ALA A 31 22.28 -12.64 -11.45
C ALA A 31 21.29 -13.35 -10.50
N TRP A 32 21.75 -13.77 -9.31
CA TRP A 32 20.92 -14.43 -8.30
C TRP A 32 19.81 -13.51 -7.79
N LEU A 33 20.16 -12.31 -7.33
CA LEU A 33 19.19 -11.35 -6.82
C LEU A 33 18.20 -10.95 -7.92
N GLY A 34 18.70 -10.71 -9.12
CA GLY A 34 17.84 -10.40 -10.27
C GLY A 34 16.89 -11.55 -10.62
N GLY A 35 17.35 -12.81 -10.54
CA GLY A 35 16.49 -13.99 -10.70
C GLY A 35 15.36 -14.03 -9.68
N VAL A 36 15.66 -13.79 -8.40
CA VAL A 36 14.66 -13.71 -7.32
C VAL A 36 13.63 -12.62 -7.60
N PHE A 37 14.05 -11.40 -8.00
CA PHE A 37 13.13 -10.30 -8.31
C PHE A 37 12.30 -10.56 -9.57
N VAL A 38 12.88 -11.14 -10.60
CA VAL A 38 12.14 -11.56 -11.81
C VAL A 38 11.06 -12.58 -11.43
N ALA A 39 11.37 -13.54 -10.56
CA ALA A 39 10.41 -14.52 -10.08
C ALA A 39 9.30 -13.86 -9.24
N ILE A 40 9.65 -13.02 -8.24
CA ILE A 40 8.67 -12.37 -7.35
C ILE A 40 7.74 -11.46 -8.15
N PHE A 41 8.27 -10.63 -9.04
CA PHE A 41 7.46 -9.75 -9.87
C PHE A 41 6.59 -10.55 -10.85
N GLY A 42 7.14 -11.63 -11.41
CA GLY A 42 6.43 -12.50 -12.36
C GLY A 42 5.26 -13.25 -11.72
N VAL A 43 5.41 -13.74 -10.47
CA VAL A 43 4.33 -14.46 -9.78
C VAL A 43 3.29 -13.54 -9.17
N THR A 44 3.48 -12.21 -9.17
CA THR A 44 2.54 -11.26 -8.57
C THR A 44 1.12 -11.39 -9.12
N GLY A 45 0.95 -11.57 -10.44
CA GLY A 45 -0.36 -11.79 -11.04
C GLY A 45 -1.02 -13.10 -10.59
N LEU A 46 -0.24 -14.16 -10.46
CA LEU A 46 -0.72 -15.45 -9.96
C LEU A 46 -1.12 -15.35 -8.48
N LEU A 47 -0.30 -14.72 -7.65
CA LEU A 47 -0.61 -14.49 -6.23
C LEU A 47 -1.84 -13.60 -6.05
N ALA A 48 -2.03 -12.60 -6.91
CA ALA A 48 -3.22 -11.77 -6.91
C ALA A 48 -4.49 -12.60 -7.07
N TYR A 49 -4.48 -13.59 -7.97
CA TYR A 49 -5.60 -14.48 -8.22
C TYR A 49 -5.73 -15.60 -7.17
N ALA A 50 -4.62 -16.23 -6.78
CA ALA A 50 -4.63 -17.37 -5.85
C ALA A 50 -5.01 -16.98 -4.42
N GLY A 51 -4.67 -15.74 -4.01
CA GLY A 51 -4.96 -15.18 -2.71
C GLY A 51 -3.80 -14.33 -2.17
N PRO A 52 -4.10 -13.17 -1.57
CA PRO A 52 -3.09 -12.17 -1.22
C PRO A 52 -2.18 -12.56 -0.06
N LEU A 53 -2.53 -13.55 0.76
CA LEU A 53 -1.75 -13.96 1.93
C LEU A 53 -0.31 -14.37 1.57
N GLY A 54 -0.08 -14.89 0.36
CA GLY A 54 1.25 -15.28 -0.11
C GLY A 54 2.23 -14.11 -0.26
N PHE A 55 1.75 -12.87 -0.39
CA PHE A 55 2.64 -11.71 -0.57
C PHE A 55 3.58 -11.48 0.61
N ALA A 56 3.10 -11.67 1.84
CA ALA A 56 3.92 -11.48 3.04
C ALA A 56 5.16 -12.39 3.03
N ALA A 57 4.96 -13.68 2.80
CA ALA A 57 6.03 -14.67 2.75
C ALA A 57 6.99 -14.43 1.58
N VAL A 58 6.45 -14.17 0.38
CA VAL A 58 7.26 -13.96 -0.83
C VAL A 58 8.14 -12.71 -0.71
N LEU A 59 7.61 -11.60 -0.16
CA LEU A 59 8.41 -10.41 0.06
C LEU A 59 9.44 -10.59 1.18
N ALA A 60 9.09 -11.29 2.24
CA ALA A 60 10.04 -11.60 3.31
C ALA A 60 11.23 -12.41 2.78
N ILE A 61 10.97 -13.44 1.96
CA ILE A 61 12.02 -14.22 1.28
C ILE A 61 12.89 -13.31 0.41
N GLY A 62 12.28 -12.47 -0.43
CA GLY A 62 13.02 -11.50 -1.24
C GLY A 62 13.84 -10.52 -0.41
N GLY A 63 13.32 -10.11 0.76
CA GLY A 63 14.01 -9.26 1.73
C GLY A 63 15.24 -9.94 2.34
N VAL A 64 15.17 -11.23 2.68
CA VAL A 64 16.31 -11.99 3.19
C VAL A 64 17.50 -11.92 2.21
N PHE A 65 17.24 -12.10 0.90
CA PHE A 65 18.27 -11.94 -0.12
C PHE A 65 18.80 -10.50 -0.22
N GLY A 66 17.98 -9.53 0.15
CA GLY A 66 18.32 -8.09 0.15
C GLY A 66 19.11 -7.63 1.38
N LEU A 67 19.12 -8.37 2.50
CA LEU A 67 19.73 -7.93 3.77
C LEU A 67 21.20 -7.52 3.63
N GLY A 68 21.97 -8.24 2.84
CA GLY A 68 23.38 -7.94 2.60
C GLY A 68 23.64 -6.60 1.91
N LEU A 69 22.62 -5.98 1.30
CA LEU A 69 22.71 -4.71 0.58
C LEU A 69 22.35 -3.51 1.45
N VAL A 70 21.65 -3.72 2.57
CA VAL A 70 21.22 -2.66 3.47
C VAL A 70 22.40 -1.83 3.98
N LYS A 71 23.52 -2.48 4.25
CA LYS A 71 24.77 -1.80 4.68
C LYS A 71 25.38 -0.89 3.61
N GLN A 72 25.10 -1.15 2.32
CA GLN A 72 25.60 -0.39 1.18
C GLN A 72 24.63 0.71 0.74
N ALA A 73 23.38 0.60 1.16
CA ALA A 73 22.37 1.59 0.87
C ALA A 73 22.59 2.80 1.79
N ARG A 74 22.80 3.95 1.20
CA ARG A 74 22.58 5.21 1.89
C ARG A 74 21.07 5.42 2.00
N LEU A 75 20.46 4.75 2.98
CA LEU A 75 19.05 4.95 3.27
C LEU A 75 18.85 6.43 3.59
N PRO A 76 17.87 7.11 2.96
CA PRO A 76 17.57 8.49 3.31
C PRO A 76 17.14 8.48 4.79
N SER A 77 18.06 8.89 5.66
CA SER A 77 17.91 8.87 7.11
C SER A 77 16.56 9.45 7.59
N PRO A 78 16.03 10.57 7.01
CA PRO A 78 14.76 11.13 7.47
C PRO A 78 13.52 10.26 7.22
N MET A 79 13.49 9.43 6.16
CA MET A 79 12.32 8.63 5.83
C MET A 79 12.12 7.43 6.75
N ILE A 80 13.18 6.91 7.35
CA ILE A 80 13.13 5.71 8.17
C ILE A 80 12.67 6.01 9.59
N TRP A 81 13.05 7.16 10.13
CA TRP A 81 12.79 7.48 11.52
C TRP A 81 11.32 7.43 11.94
N PRO A 82 10.35 7.96 11.16
CA PRO A 82 8.94 7.85 11.54
C PRO A 82 8.44 6.41 11.59
N TRP A 83 8.89 5.55 10.67
CA TRP A 83 8.54 4.14 10.67
C TRP A 83 9.16 3.38 11.83
N MET A 84 10.41 3.65 12.16
CA MET A 84 11.07 3.09 13.34
C MET A 84 10.41 3.57 14.64
N ALA A 85 10.07 4.84 14.73
CA ALA A 85 9.37 5.40 15.88
C ALA A 85 7.97 4.78 16.02
N LEU A 86 7.24 4.57 14.92
CA LEU A 86 5.96 3.91 14.93
C LEU A 86 6.07 2.44 15.37
N ALA A 87 7.04 1.70 14.86
CA ALA A 87 7.28 0.31 15.27
C ALA A 87 7.67 0.22 16.77
N LEU A 88 8.51 1.13 17.23
CA LEU A 88 8.89 1.22 18.66
C LEU A 88 7.65 1.59 19.50
N TRP A 89 6.85 2.56 19.08
CA TRP A 89 5.63 2.94 19.78
C TRP A 89 4.63 1.79 19.86
N SER A 90 4.48 1.04 18.77
CA SER A 90 3.66 -0.18 18.73
C SER A 90 4.14 -1.21 19.74
N LEU A 91 5.46 -1.41 19.86
CA LEU A 91 6.06 -2.31 20.87
C LEU A 91 5.81 -1.81 22.28
N VAL A 92 6.03 -0.52 22.56
CA VAL A 92 5.80 0.09 23.88
C VAL A 92 4.33 -0.03 24.27
N SER A 93 3.40 0.13 23.32
CA SER A 93 1.96 0.06 23.58
C SER A 93 1.49 -1.33 24.05
N MET A 94 2.27 -2.39 23.85
CA MET A 94 1.98 -3.72 24.39
C MET A 94 1.95 -3.75 25.93
N ALA A 95 2.60 -2.78 26.59
CA ALA A 95 2.61 -2.70 28.06
C ALA A 95 1.22 -2.44 28.68
N TRP A 96 0.30 -1.85 27.91
CA TRP A 96 -1.09 -1.61 28.37
C TRP A 96 -2.15 -2.24 27.47
N ALA A 97 -1.74 -2.89 26.37
CA ALA A 97 -2.66 -3.53 25.43
C ALA A 97 -3.41 -4.69 26.12
N PRO A 98 -4.74 -4.81 25.96
CA PRO A 98 -5.55 -5.82 26.65
C PRO A 98 -5.08 -7.26 26.43
N LEU A 99 -4.48 -7.56 25.28
CA LEU A 99 -3.99 -8.91 24.93
C LEU A 99 -2.63 -9.25 25.55
N THR A 100 -1.85 -8.27 25.97
CA THR A 100 -0.44 -8.49 26.37
C THR A 100 -0.07 -7.99 27.74
N LYS A 101 -0.81 -7.03 28.32
CA LYS A 101 -0.48 -6.36 29.59
C LYS A 101 -0.29 -7.32 30.77
N ASP A 102 -1.04 -8.42 30.79
CA ASP A 102 -1.03 -9.39 31.89
C ASP A 102 -0.13 -10.61 31.59
N LEU A 103 0.55 -10.62 30.44
CA LEU A 103 1.47 -11.69 30.07
C LEU A 103 2.85 -11.47 30.69
N SER A 104 3.44 -12.54 31.23
CA SER A 104 4.84 -12.50 31.63
C SER A 104 5.76 -12.39 30.41
N LEU A 105 6.96 -11.86 30.60
CA LEU A 105 7.97 -11.81 29.55
C LEU A 105 8.26 -13.21 28.96
N ALA A 106 8.26 -14.23 29.81
CA ALA A 106 8.45 -15.61 29.38
C ALA A 106 7.31 -16.07 28.44
N ALA A 107 6.05 -15.74 28.76
CA ALA A 107 4.90 -16.05 27.92
C ALA A 107 4.95 -15.31 26.56
N LEU A 108 5.38 -14.05 26.55
CA LEU A 108 5.58 -13.27 25.33
C LEU A 108 6.68 -13.87 24.46
N LEU A 109 7.73 -14.42 25.05
CA LEU A 109 8.84 -15.04 24.33
C LEU A 109 8.54 -16.43 23.78
N VAL A 110 7.63 -17.19 24.39
CA VAL A 110 7.21 -18.52 23.89
C VAL A 110 6.52 -18.43 22.54
N ASP A 111 5.66 -17.42 22.37
CA ASP A 111 4.89 -17.18 21.16
C ASP A 111 5.27 -15.83 20.49
N PHE A 112 6.56 -15.47 20.55
CA PHE A 112 7.01 -14.15 20.08
C PHE A 112 6.67 -13.89 18.60
N GLU A 113 6.71 -14.94 17.78
CA GLU A 113 6.39 -14.86 16.34
C GLU A 113 4.90 -14.58 16.07
N LYS A 114 4.03 -14.78 17.05
CA LYS A 114 2.60 -14.45 16.95
C LYS A 114 2.31 -12.99 17.29
N GLN A 115 3.26 -12.32 17.98
CA GLN A 115 3.07 -10.93 18.41
C GLN A 115 3.11 -9.97 17.23
N THR A 116 2.08 -9.17 17.04
CA THR A 116 1.98 -8.21 15.93
C THR A 116 3.14 -7.21 15.94
N ALA A 117 3.57 -6.70 17.09
CA ALA A 117 4.70 -5.78 17.19
C ALA A 117 6.01 -6.42 16.66
N VAL A 118 6.26 -7.68 17.01
CA VAL A 118 7.44 -8.43 16.55
C VAL A 118 7.38 -8.61 15.03
N LYS A 119 6.23 -9.00 14.51
CA LYS A 119 5.99 -9.13 13.06
C LYS A 119 6.24 -7.81 12.33
N LEU A 120 5.75 -6.67 12.87
CA LEU A 120 5.96 -5.35 12.28
C LEU A 120 7.45 -4.99 12.19
N ILE A 121 8.26 -5.33 13.21
CA ILE A 121 9.71 -5.09 13.20
C ILE A 121 10.39 -5.92 12.10
N PHE A 122 10.09 -7.23 12.04
CA PHE A 122 10.64 -8.11 11.00
C PHE A 122 10.20 -7.69 9.60
N GLN A 123 8.94 -7.32 9.42
CA GLN A 123 8.42 -6.82 8.15
C GLN A 123 9.09 -5.52 7.75
N ALA A 124 9.24 -4.56 8.66
CA ALA A 124 9.94 -3.32 8.37
C ALA A 124 11.38 -3.58 7.90
N LEU A 125 12.10 -4.49 8.57
CA LEU A 125 13.45 -4.88 8.18
C LEU A 125 13.50 -5.59 6.83
N LEU A 126 12.69 -6.62 6.64
CA LEU A 126 12.73 -7.47 5.43
C LEU A 126 12.14 -6.74 4.22
N TYR A 127 11.02 -6.04 4.39
CA TYR A 127 10.42 -5.26 3.29
C TYR A 127 11.28 -4.05 2.94
N GLY A 128 11.91 -3.42 3.94
CA GLY A 128 12.91 -2.38 3.69
C GLY A 128 14.11 -2.91 2.90
N ALA A 129 14.65 -4.07 3.28
CA ALA A 129 15.73 -4.75 2.55
C ALA A 129 15.31 -5.13 1.11
N PHE A 130 14.06 -5.56 0.91
CA PHE A 130 13.48 -5.82 -0.41
C PHE A 130 13.48 -4.57 -1.30
N ILE A 131 13.04 -3.43 -0.76
CA ILE A 131 13.03 -2.14 -1.48
C ILE A 131 14.45 -1.72 -1.86
N VAL A 132 15.40 -1.84 -0.92
CA VAL A 132 16.83 -1.53 -1.18
C VAL A 132 17.39 -2.42 -2.28
N ALA A 133 17.06 -3.70 -2.24
CA ALA A 133 17.49 -4.65 -3.27
C ALA A 133 16.88 -4.32 -4.64
N ALA A 134 15.62 -3.92 -4.71
CA ALA A 134 14.98 -3.45 -5.95
C ALA A 134 15.70 -2.21 -6.52
N ALA A 135 16.11 -1.27 -5.64
CA ALA A 135 16.89 -0.10 -6.02
C ALA A 135 18.28 -0.42 -6.56
N SER A 136 18.85 -1.56 -6.18
CA SER A 136 20.21 -2.00 -6.55
C SER A 136 20.24 -2.86 -7.81
N LEU A 137 19.09 -3.23 -8.38
CA LEU A 137 19.02 -4.11 -9.55
C LEU A 137 19.66 -3.45 -10.78
N PRO A 138 20.48 -4.21 -11.56
CA PRO A 138 20.90 -3.79 -12.88
C PRO A 138 19.68 -3.47 -13.77
N GLN A 139 19.78 -2.45 -14.59
CA GLN A 139 18.69 -1.97 -15.44
C GLN A 139 18.04 -3.10 -16.28
N ALA A 140 18.85 -4.00 -16.84
CA ALA A 140 18.38 -5.13 -17.64
C ALA A 140 17.49 -6.09 -16.83
N LEU A 141 17.87 -6.37 -15.57
CA LEU A 141 17.12 -7.25 -14.68
C LEU A 141 15.88 -6.58 -14.12
N ALA A 142 15.94 -5.29 -13.77
CA ALA A 142 14.78 -4.50 -13.40
C ALA A 142 13.74 -4.47 -14.55
N LYS A 143 14.20 -4.31 -15.80
CA LYS A 143 13.34 -4.36 -16.99
C LYS A 143 12.67 -5.72 -17.18
N ARG A 144 13.38 -6.83 -16.95
CA ARG A 144 12.82 -8.20 -17.01
C ARG A 144 11.80 -8.41 -15.90
N ALA A 145 12.10 -8.00 -14.66
CA ALA A 145 11.19 -8.11 -13.52
C ALA A 145 9.89 -7.33 -13.78
N LEU A 146 9.97 -6.07 -14.22
CA LEU A 146 8.81 -5.26 -14.57
C LEU A 146 8.02 -5.83 -15.77
N THR A 147 8.68 -6.46 -16.73
CA THR A 147 7.99 -7.15 -17.83
C THR A 147 7.18 -8.34 -17.30
N GLY A 148 7.77 -9.16 -16.40
CA GLY A 148 7.07 -10.26 -15.75
C GLY A 148 5.85 -9.77 -14.95
N LEU A 149 6.02 -8.71 -14.15
CA LEU A 149 4.93 -8.09 -13.41
C LEU A 149 3.80 -7.63 -14.35
N ALA A 150 4.15 -6.90 -15.40
CA ALA A 150 3.15 -6.34 -16.32
C ALA A 150 2.36 -7.43 -17.04
N VAL A 151 3.05 -8.44 -17.57
CA VAL A 151 2.40 -9.58 -18.23
C VAL A 151 1.53 -10.34 -17.23
N GLY A 152 2.04 -10.64 -16.02
CA GLY A 152 1.29 -11.35 -14.99
C GLY A 152 0.02 -10.61 -14.57
N LEU A 153 0.08 -9.28 -14.40
CA LEU A 153 -1.09 -8.49 -14.01
C LEU A 153 -2.09 -8.31 -15.16
N VAL A 154 -1.64 -8.21 -16.41
CA VAL A 154 -2.56 -8.20 -17.58
C VAL A 154 -3.29 -9.54 -17.68
N MET A 155 -2.57 -10.66 -17.49
CA MET A 155 -3.20 -11.99 -17.46
C MET A 155 -4.18 -12.13 -16.28
N ALA A 156 -3.80 -11.65 -15.08
CA ALA A 156 -4.70 -11.63 -13.94
C ALA A 156 -5.96 -10.79 -14.20
N ALA A 157 -5.83 -9.61 -14.84
CA ALA A 157 -6.96 -8.77 -15.20
C ALA A 157 -7.91 -9.48 -16.19
N ALA A 158 -7.37 -10.16 -17.20
CA ALA A 158 -8.17 -10.95 -18.14
C ALA A 158 -8.87 -12.12 -17.42
N LEU A 159 -8.15 -12.81 -16.51
CA LEU A 159 -8.72 -13.94 -15.77
C LEU A 159 -9.84 -13.51 -14.81
N VAL A 160 -9.64 -12.44 -14.03
CA VAL A 160 -10.68 -11.97 -13.10
C VAL A 160 -11.90 -11.40 -13.82
N LEU A 161 -11.73 -10.87 -15.04
CA LEU A 161 -12.85 -10.48 -15.91
C LEU A 161 -13.72 -11.70 -16.26
N VAL A 162 -13.09 -12.80 -16.65
CA VAL A 162 -13.79 -14.07 -16.95
C VAL A 162 -14.45 -14.61 -15.68
N GLU A 163 -13.72 -14.64 -14.57
CA GLU A 163 -14.23 -15.13 -13.28
C GLU A 163 -15.42 -14.31 -12.77
N GLY A 164 -15.40 -13.00 -12.93
CA GLY A 164 -16.52 -12.14 -12.58
C GLY A 164 -17.79 -12.49 -13.37
N SER A 165 -17.64 -12.78 -14.67
CA SER A 165 -18.74 -13.16 -15.54
C SER A 165 -19.34 -14.53 -15.21
N TYR A 166 -18.59 -15.44 -14.61
CA TYR A 166 -18.98 -16.82 -14.29
C TYR A 166 -19.01 -17.13 -12.79
N GLY A 167 -19.07 -16.14 -11.91
CA GLY A 167 -19.20 -16.34 -10.47
C GLY A 167 -18.04 -17.11 -9.84
N ALA A 168 -16.80 -16.82 -10.26
CA ALA A 168 -15.58 -17.46 -9.80
C ALA A 168 -15.53 -18.99 -10.07
N ALA A 169 -16.07 -19.43 -11.20
CA ALA A 169 -16.23 -20.87 -11.51
C ALA A 169 -14.89 -21.60 -11.68
N ILE A 170 -13.87 -20.95 -12.29
CA ILE A 170 -12.53 -21.55 -12.45
C ILE A 170 -11.88 -21.70 -11.07
N TYR A 171 -11.95 -20.67 -10.24
CA TYR A 171 -11.42 -20.69 -8.88
C TYR A 171 -12.05 -21.81 -8.03
N GLN A 172 -13.38 -21.97 -8.10
CA GLN A 172 -14.09 -23.05 -7.41
C GLN A 172 -13.62 -24.44 -7.87
N ARG A 173 -13.47 -24.64 -9.19
CA ARG A 173 -12.95 -25.90 -9.75
C ARG A 173 -11.50 -26.19 -9.29
N LEU A 174 -10.65 -25.18 -9.29
CA LEU A 174 -9.27 -25.33 -8.78
C LEU A 174 -9.27 -25.72 -7.31
N LYS A 175 -10.13 -25.10 -6.48
CA LYS A 175 -10.26 -25.44 -5.06
C LYS A 175 -10.70 -26.88 -4.84
N VAL A 176 -11.59 -27.41 -5.67
CA VAL A 176 -11.99 -28.83 -5.62
C VAL A 176 -10.81 -29.75 -6.01
N ILE A 177 -10.05 -29.40 -7.05
CA ILE A 177 -8.87 -30.19 -7.46
C ILE A 177 -7.82 -30.28 -6.34
N PHE A 178 -7.70 -29.26 -5.51
CA PHE A 178 -6.76 -29.23 -4.38
C PHE A 178 -7.38 -29.69 -3.04
N ASP A 179 -8.51 -30.43 -3.07
CA ASP A 179 -9.24 -30.90 -1.89
C ASP A 179 -9.61 -29.80 -0.87
N GLN A 180 -9.87 -28.58 -1.36
CA GLN A 180 -10.27 -27.42 -0.56
C GLN A 180 -11.57 -26.80 -1.09
N PRO A 181 -12.68 -27.54 -1.13
CA PRO A 181 -13.93 -27.02 -1.67
C PRO A 181 -14.35 -25.75 -0.95
N ILE A 182 -14.83 -24.76 -1.69
CA ILE A 182 -15.19 -23.44 -1.18
C ILE A 182 -16.62 -23.10 -1.59
N ARG A 183 -17.33 -22.40 -0.72
CA ARG A 183 -18.67 -21.87 -1.04
C ARG A 183 -18.56 -20.82 -2.16
N PRO A 184 -19.53 -20.77 -3.11
CA PRO A 184 -19.50 -19.84 -4.24
C PRO A 184 -19.35 -18.37 -3.84
N ASP A 185 -20.07 -17.93 -2.79
CA ASP A 185 -20.00 -16.56 -2.29
C ASP A 185 -18.59 -16.18 -1.75
N LEU A 186 -17.92 -17.13 -1.09
CA LEU A 186 -16.55 -16.95 -0.62
C LEU A 186 -15.54 -17.00 -1.77
N ALA A 187 -15.79 -17.84 -2.79
CA ALA A 187 -14.94 -17.88 -3.98
C ALA A 187 -14.94 -16.53 -4.70
N VAL A 188 -16.11 -15.93 -4.91
CA VAL A 188 -16.24 -14.59 -5.50
C VAL A 188 -15.51 -13.55 -4.67
N LYS A 189 -15.67 -13.55 -3.33
CA LYS A 189 -14.96 -12.62 -2.43
C LYS A 189 -13.43 -12.79 -2.50
N ASN A 190 -12.95 -14.02 -2.61
CA ASN A 190 -11.51 -14.28 -2.69
C ASN A 190 -10.93 -13.81 -4.02
N VAL A 191 -11.61 -14.09 -5.15
CA VAL A 191 -11.18 -13.62 -6.47
C VAL A 191 -11.26 -12.09 -6.58
N ALA A 192 -12.28 -11.48 -5.97
CA ALA A 192 -12.43 -10.03 -5.92
C ALA A 192 -11.21 -9.31 -5.28
N GLN A 193 -10.47 -9.99 -4.39
CA GLN A 193 -9.26 -9.41 -3.80
C GLN A 193 -8.17 -9.10 -4.85
N ALA A 194 -8.17 -9.80 -5.98
CA ALA A 194 -7.26 -9.47 -7.08
C ALA A 194 -7.49 -8.05 -7.63
N THR A 195 -8.72 -7.56 -7.59
CA THR A 195 -9.04 -6.20 -8.08
C THR A 195 -8.37 -5.10 -7.25
N TYR A 196 -8.17 -5.31 -5.94
CA TYR A 196 -7.42 -4.37 -5.09
C TYR A 196 -5.94 -4.29 -5.51
N ILE A 197 -5.34 -5.43 -5.83
CA ILE A 197 -3.96 -5.51 -6.30
C ILE A 197 -3.84 -4.86 -7.68
N LEU A 198 -4.78 -5.14 -8.57
CA LEU A 198 -4.82 -4.48 -9.88
C LEU A 198 -4.98 -2.96 -9.75
N ALA A 199 -5.84 -2.46 -8.87
CA ALA A 199 -6.05 -1.03 -8.63
C ALA A 199 -4.78 -0.33 -8.12
N LEU A 200 -3.95 -1.04 -7.33
CA LEU A 200 -2.70 -0.55 -6.82
C LEU A 200 -1.60 -0.47 -7.89
N PHE A 201 -1.52 -1.49 -8.76
CA PHE A 201 -0.42 -1.63 -9.71
C PHE A 201 -0.74 -1.18 -11.14
N CYS A 202 -2.01 -0.91 -11.51
CA CYS A 202 -2.36 -0.51 -12.87
C CYS A 202 -1.60 0.75 -13.34
N TRP A 203 -1.35 1.71 -12.46
CA TRP A 203 -0.69 2.97 -12.75
C TRP A 203 0.78 2.79 -13.17
N PRO A 204 1.67 2.21 -12.34
CA PRO A 204 3.07 2.00 -12.72
C PRO A 204 3.22 1.01 -13.87
N VAL A 205 2.35 0.00 -13.96
CA VAL A 205 2.36 -0.96 -15.06
C VAL A 205 1.96 -0.29 -16.37
N ALA A 206 0.94 0.57 -16.39
CA ALA A 206 0.56 1.32 -17.58
C ALA A 206 1.70 2.22 -18.06
N LEU A 207 2.38 2.92 -17.15
CA LEU A 207 3.54 3.74 -17.48
C LEU A 207 4.70 2.90 -18.06
N PHE A 208 4.97 1.71 -17.48
CA PHE A 208 5.97 0.80 -18.03
C PHE A 208 5.61 0.29 -19.42
N LEU A 209 4.38 -0.17 -19.62
CA LEU A 209 3.88 -0.71 -20.87
C LEU A 209 3.94 0.32 -22.00
N SER A 210 3.61 1.58 -21.72
CA SER A 210 3.59 2.65 -22.73
C SER A 210 4.95 2.91 -23.38
N GLY A 211 6.06 2.62 -22.64
CA GLY A 211 7.43 2.76 -23.15
C GLY A 211 8.12 1.44 -23.50
N ARG A 212 7.43 0.29 -23.38
CA ARG A 212 8.08 -1.02 -23.48
C ARG A 212 7.82 -1.77 -24.77
N PHE A 213 6.62 -1.67 -25.33
CA PHE A 213 6.16 -2.41 -26.49
C PHE A 213 5.72 -1.47 -27.61
N ALA A 214 5.49 -2.02 -28.81
CA ALA A 214 4.89 -1.28 -29.91
C ALA A 214 3.53 -0.67 -29.47
N LYS A 215 3.20 0.53 -29.97
CA LYS A 215 2.04 1.33 -29.53
C LYS A 215 0.74 0.54 -29.49
N GLY A 216 0.42 -0.25 -30.51
CA GLY A 216 -0.79 -1.07 -30.55
C GLY A 216 -0.81 -2.14 -29.45
N VAL A 217 0.30 -2.87 -29.25
CA VAL A 217 0.42 -3.89 -28.19
C VAL A 217 0.28 -3.25 -26.81
N SER A 218 0.96 -2.13 -26.55
CA SER A 218 0.85 -1.40 -25.28
C SER A 218 -0.58 -0.97 -25.01
N GLN A 219 -1.28 -0.41 -25.99
CA GLN A 219 -2.67 0.02 -25.85
C GLN A 219 -3.60 -1.14 -25.52
N TRP A 220 -3.45 -2.28 -26.18
CA TRP A 220 -4.22 -3.48 -25.86
C TRP A 220 -3.95 -3.99 -24.45
N MET A 221 -2.70 -4.07 -24.04
CA MET A 221 -2.35 -4.53 -22.68
C MET A 221 -2.88 -3.58 -21.60
N ILE A 222 -2.75 -2.27 -21.79
CA ILE A 222 -3.28 -1.26 -20.88
C ILE A 222 -4.81 -1.31 -20.86
N GLY A 223 -5.45 -1.41 -22.02
CA GLY A 223 -6.90 -1.58 -22.14
C GLY A 223 -7.40 -2.81 -21.38
N THR A 224 -6.78 -3.98 -21.58
CA THR A 224 -7.12 -5.22 -20.86
C THR A 224 -6.97 -5.04 -19.37
N LEU A 225 -5.89 -4.39 -18.91
CA LEU A 225 -5.63 -4.16 -17.47
C LEU A 225 -6.75 -3.32 -16.84
N PHE A 226 -7.11 -2.18 -17.43
CA PHE A 226 -8.13 -1.29 -16.86
C PHE A 226 -9.55 -1.83 -17.04
N ILE A 227 -9.89 -2.36 -18.22
CA ILE A 227 -11.22 -2.95 -18.47
C ILE A 227 -11.43 -4.17 -17.56
N GLY A 228 -10.43 -5.06 -17.49
CA GLY A 228 -10.49 -6.23 -16.62
C GLY A 228 -10.66 -5.85 -15.14
N LEU A 229 -9.89 -4.86 -14.68
CA LEU A 229 -10.03 -4.33 -13.32
C LEU A 229 -11.44 -3.79 -13.05
N VAL A 230 -11.90 -2.84 -13.87
CA VAL A 230 -13.17 -2.15 -13.63
C VAL A 230 -14.35 -3.11 -13.76
N ALA A 231 -14.39 -3.91 -14.84
CA ALA A 231 -15.49 -4.84 -15.07
C ALA A 231 -15.56 -5.93 -13.99
N ALA A 232 -14.41 -6.50 -13.60
CA ALA A 232 -14.37 -7.49 -12.53
C ALA A 232 -14.76 -6.88 -11.17
N ALA A 233 -14.29 -5.66 -10.86
CA ALA A 233 -14.65 -4.98 -9.62
C ALA A 233 -16.16 -4.69 -9.53
N VAL A 234 -16.79 -4.29 -10.63
CA VAL A 234 -18.24 -4.08 -10.70
C VAL A 234 -18.99 -5.41 -10.56
N GLN A 235 -18.60 -6.44 -11.30
CA GLN A 235 -19.26 -7.76 -11.28
C GLN A 235 -19.17 -8.44 -9.91
N MET A 236 -18.10 -8.24 -9.17
CA MET A 236 -17.86 -8.85 -7.85
C MET A 236 -18.16 -7.89 -6.68
N SER A 237 -18.74 -6.72 -6.92
CA SER A 237 -19.03 -5.71 -5.90
C SER A 237 -17.81 -5.33 -5.05
N ALA A 238 -16.66 -5.17 -5.69
CA ALA A 238 -15.39 -4.79 -5.06
C ALA A 238 -15.26 -3.25 -4.97
N ASP A 239 -16.19 -2.60 -4.27
CA ASP A 239 -16.32 -1.14 -4.19
C ASP A 239 -15.03 -0.44 -3.77
N ALA A 240 -14.28 -1.02 -2.85
CA ALA A 240 -13.03 -0.43 -2.39
C ALA A 240 -11.93 -0.42 -3.48
N ALA A 241 -11.94 -1.38 -4.42
CA ALA A 241 -11.04 -1.33 -5.57
C ALA A 241 -11.40 -0.18 -6.51
N LEU A 242 -12.71 0.02 -6.76
CA LEU A 242 -13.22 1.14 -7.57
C LEU A 242 -12.92 2.49 -6.91
N ALA A 243 -13.13 2.59 -5.58
CA ALA A 243 -12.78 3.79 -4.81
C ALA A 243 -11.27 4.07 -4.87
N GLY A 244 -10.43 3.03 -4.70
CA GLY A 244 -8.98 3.14 -4.83
C GLY A 244 -8.55 3.59 -6.23
N LEU A 245 -9.16 3.04 -7.28
CA LEU A 245 -8.92 3.46 -8.66
C LEU A 245 -9.32 4.92 -8.89
N ALA A 246 -10.49 5.33 -8.41
CA ALA A 246 -10.98 6.71 -8.56
C ALA A 246 -10.07 7.72 -7.83
N VAL A 247 -9.70 7.44 -6.58
CA VAL A 247 -8.78 8.28 -5.81
C VAL A 247 -7.38 8.28 -6.44
N GLY A 248 -6.94 7.13 -6.95
CA GLY A 248 -5.70 7.04 -7.74
C GLY A 248 -5.73 7.94 -8.98
N LEU A 249 -6.85 7.97 -9.71
CA LEU A 249 -7.03 8.85 -10.88
C LEU A 249 -6.98 10.33 -10.48
N VAL A 250 -7.64 10.70 -9.38
CA VAL A 250 -7.59 12.09 -8.85
C VAL A 250 -6.16 12.46 -8.48
N ALA A 251 -5.43 11.59 -7.76
CA ALA A 251 -4.05 11.82 -7.38
C ALA A 251 -3.11 11.91 -8.59
N TYR A 252 -3.27 11.00 -9.57
CA TYR A 252 -2.55 11.06 -10.84
C TYR A 252 -2.78 12.41 -11.54
N SER A 253 -4.04 12.80 -11.71
CA SER A 253 -4.42 14.04 -12.39
C SER A 253 -3.90 15.28 -11.65
N ALA A 254 -4.01 15.30 -10.33
CA ALA A 254 -3.51 16.40 -9.51
C ALA A 254 -2.00 16.61 -9.71
N VAL A 255 -1.20 15.53 -9.70
CA VAL A 255 0.25 15.61 -9.91
C VAL A 255 0.60 15.86 -11.38
N ALA A 256 -0.10 15.20 -12.31
CA ALA A 256 0.13 15.37 -13.76
C ALA A 256 -0.22 16.79 -14.25
N ILE A 257 -1.23 17.45 -13.69
CA ILE A 257 -1.69 18.78 -14.12
C ILE A 257 -1.08 19.88 -13.27
N ALA A 258 -1.13 19.77 -11.93
CA ALA A 258 -0.72 20.82 -11.02
C ALA A 258 0.70 20.62 -10.42
N GLY A 259 1.38 19.50 -10.74
CA GLY A 259 2.75 19.25 -10.30
C GLY A 259 2.88 19.29 -8.77
N ARG A 260 3.79 20.15 -8.29
CA ARG A 260 4.06 20.32 -6.85
C ARG A 260 2.83 20.73 -6.04
N LEU A 261 1.97 21.60 -6.59
CA LEU A 261 0.72 21.98 -5.91
C LEU A 261 -0.19 20.77 -5.75
N GLY A 262 -0.28 19.89 -6.76
CA GLY A 262 -1.03 18.63 -6.65
C GLY A 262 -0.55 17.76 -5.49
N VAL A 263 0.77 17.60 -5.32
CA VAL A 263 1.32 16.86 -4.18
C VAL A 263 1.01 17.54 -2.86
N LEU A 264 1.10 18.88 -2.77
CA LEU A 264 0.76 19.60 -1.53
C LEU A 264 -0.72 19.42 -1.13
N LEU A 265 -1.64 19.34 -2.10
CA LEU A 265 -3.04 19.01 -1.84
C LEU A 265 -3.19 17.57 -1.31
N LEU A 266 -2.44 16.61 -1.87
CA LEU A 266 -2.41 15.23 -1.36
C LEU A 266 -1.82 15.16 0.05
N VAL A 267 -0.78 15.96 0.35
CA VAL A 267 -0.22 16.10 1.71
C VAL A 267 -1.30 16.59 2.68
N ALA A 268 -2.02 17.64 2.33
CA ALA A 268 -3.10 18.16 3.18
C ALA A 268 -4.20 17.11 3.41
N ALA A 269 -4.68 16.47 2.34
CA ALA A 269 -5.73 15.44 2.43
C ALA A 269 -5.28 14.23 3.28
N THR A 270 -4.05 13.75 3.08
CA THR A 270 -3.50 12.63 3.84
C THR A 270 -3.29 12.98 5.32
N THR A 271 -2.85 14.21 5.60
CA THR A 271 -2.72 14.70 6.99
C THR A 271 -4.08 14.77 7.68
N VAL A 272 -5.09 15.31 7.00
CA VAL A 272 -6.47 15.35 7.53
C VAL A 272 -6.98 13.94 7.79
N TYR A 273 -6.76 13.01 6.87
CA TYR A 273 -7.15 11.61 7.05
C TYR A 273 -6.52 11.01 8.31
N TRP A 274 -5.19 11.08 8.48
CA TRP A 274 -4.55 10.46 9.64
C TRP A 274 -4.83 11.15 10.97
N VAL A 275 -5.01 12.47 10.97
CA VAL A 275 -5.10 13.26 12.21
C VAL A 275 -6.55 13.53 12.60
N ALA A 276 -7.44 13.80 11.66
CA ALA A 276 -8.78 14.28 11.94
C ALA A 276 -9.90 13.22 11.79
N THR A 277 -9.58 11.99 11.33
CA THR A 277 -10.63 10.98 11.09
C THR A 277 -11.57 10.74 12.27
N PRO A 278 -11.13 10.59 13.54
CA PRO A 278 -12.07 10.40 14.63
C PRO A 278 -13.02 11.59 14.80
N LEU A 279 -12.52 12.81 14.67
CA LEU A 279 -13.35 14.03 14.73
C LEU A 279 -14.36 14.10 13.57
N LEU A 280 -13.92 13.75 12.36
CA LEU A 280 -14.79 13.74 11.18
C LEU A 280 -15.91 12.70 11.32
N VAL A 281 -15.60 11.53 11.89
CA VAL A 281 -16.60 10.48 12.18
C VAL A 281 -17.59 10.97 13.26
N LEU A 282 -17.11 11.58 14.36
CA LEU A 282 -18.02 12.17 15.37
C LEU A 282 -18.97 13.18 14.74
N MET A 283 -18.44 14.14 13.98
CA MET A 283 -19.25 15.13 13.28
C MET A 283 -20.27 14.48 12.33
N ALA A 284 -19.88 13.43 11.61
CA ALA A 284 -20.77 12.71 10.71
C ALA A 284 -21.90 12.00 11.47
N VAL A 285 -21.62 11.42 12.64
CA VAL A 285 -22.62 10.80 13.51
C VAL A 285 -23.57 11.88 14.07
N ASP A 286 -23.03 12.96 14.65
CA ASP A 286 -23.82 14.02 15.28
C ASP A 286 -24.75 14.73 14.30
N HIS A 287 -24.34 14.86 13.02
CA HIS A 287 -25.18 15.45 11.98
C HIS A 287 -26.09 14.44 11.26
N GLY A 288 -26.17 13.20 11.74
CA GLY A 288 -27.02 12.15 11.19
C GLY A 288 -26.62 11.68 9.78
N LEU A 289 -25.37 11.95 9.36
CA LEU A 289 -24.88 11.54 8.04
C LEU A 289 -24.78 10.01 7.94
N PHE A 290 -24.44 9.32 9.02
CA PHE A 290 -24.37 7.84 9.04
C PHE A 290 -25.75 7.23 8.85
N LEU A 291 -26.78 7.75 9.52
CA LEU A 291 -28.17 7.28 9.33
C LEU A 291 -28.67 7.47 7.89
N ARG A 292 -28.31 8.60 7.28
CA ARG A 292 -28.63 8.84 5.87
C ARG A 292 -27.88 7.92 4.93
N ALA A 293 -26.60 7.64 5.23
CA ALA A 293 -25.78 6.72 4.45
C ALA A 293 -26.31 5.29 4.55
N GLN A 294 -26.68 4.81 5.75
CA GLN A 294 -27.27 3.49 5.98
C GLN A 294 -28.58 3.30 5.21
N ALA A 295 -29.38 4.34 5.03
CA ALA A 295 -30.62 4.26 4.25
C ALA A 295 -30.39 4.03 2.74
N VAL A 296 -29.18 4.26 2.22
CA VAL A 296 -28.86 4.19 0.78
C VAL A 296 -27.82 3.10 0.47
N LEU A 297 -26.90 2.85 1.40
CA LEU A 297 -25.80 1.90 1.23
C LEU A 297 -26.25 0.48 1.63
N GLY A 298 -25.59 -0.53 1.07
CA GLY A 298 -25.88 -1.93 1.39
C GLY A 298 -25.31 -2.39 2.75
N ALA A 299 -25.76 -3.53 3.25
CA ALA A 299 -25.46 -4.10 4.57
C ALA A 299 -23.95 -4.17 4.92
N SER A 300 -23.08 -4.32 3.93
CA SER A 300 -21.63 -4.32 4.16
C SER A 300 -21.10 -2.94 4.60
N TRP A 301 -21.73 -1.85 4.18
CA TRP A 301 -21.42 -0.50 4.61
C TRP A 301 -22.05 -0.18 5.95
N ASP A 302 -23.28 -0.65 6.21
CA ASP A 302 -23.93 -0.48 7.51
C ASP A 302 -23.04 -0.99 8.64
N ALA A 303 -22.53 -2.23 8.50
CA ALA A 303 -21.63 -2.80 9.48
C ALA A 303 -20.34 -1.96 9.68
N ARG A 304 -19.79 -1.34 8.61
CA ARG A 304 -18.62 -0.46 8.75
C ARG A 304 -18.97 0.84 9.49
N LEU A 305 -20.08 1.47 9.18
CA LEU A 305 -20.52 2.71 9.85
C LEU A 305 -20.75 2.48 11.34
N ASP A 306 -21.33 1.34 11.73
CA ASP A 306 -21.50 0.93 13.12
C ASP A 306 -20.15 0.73 13.82
N ILE A 307 -19.21 0.00 13.17
CA ILE A 307 -17.84 -0.19 13.66
C ILE A 307 -17.12 1.15 13.83
N TRP A 308 -17.22 2.07 12.87
CA TRP A 308 -16.56 3.37 12.93
C TRP A 308 -17.12 4.26 14.05
N SER A 309 -18.43 4.26 14.22
CA SER A 309 -19.09 4.97 15.34
C SER A 309 -18.61 4.41 16.68
N PHE A 310 -18.65 3.09 16.86
CA PHE A 310 -18.16 2.42 18.08
C PHE A 310 -16.68 2.69 18.32
N ALA A 311 -15.82 2.49 17.32
CA ALA A 311 -14.39 2.70 17.43
C ALA A 311 -14.07 4.14 17.86
N THR A 312 -14.77 5.12 17.29
CA THR A 312 -14.58 6.54 17.62
C THR A 312 -14.98 6.83 19.08
N ALA A 313 -16.08 6.27 19.57
CA ALA A 313 -16.45 6.38 20.97
C ALA A 313 -15.34 5.80 21.91
N ARG A 314 -14.77 4.67 21.55
CA ARG A 314 -13.64 4.07 22.32
C ARG A 314 -12.36 4.90 22.25
N ILE A 315 -12.07 5.53 21.08
CA ILE A 315 -10.93 6.45 20.93
C ILE A 315 -11.02 7.61 21.92
N MET A 316 -12.21 8.16 22.12
CA MET A 316 -12.40 9.28 23.06
C MET A 316 -12.13 8.92 24.51
N GLU A 317 -12.12 7.66 24.89
CA GLU A 317 -11.77 7.22 26.26
C GLU A 317 -10.25 7.23 26.49
N HIS A 318 -9.46 6.94 25.45
CA HIS A 318 -7.99 6.90 25.51
C HIS A 318 -7.35 7.65 24.32
N PRO A 319 -7.61 8.96 24.14
CA PRO A 319 -7.26 9.66 22.90
C PRO A 319 -5.76 9.83 22.68
N LEU A 320 -4.94 9.86 23.73
CA LEU A 320 -3.50 10.14 23.60
C LEU A 320 -2.69 8.88 23.30
N LEU A 321 -2.90 7.82 24.09
CA LEU A 321 -2.07 6.60 24.04
C LEU A 321 -2.75 5.44 23.31
N GLY A 322 -4.08 5.51 23.12
CA GLY A 322 -4.89 4.41 22.61
C GLY A 322 -5.06 3.28 23.63
N TRP A 323 -5.75 2.23 23.20
CA TRP A 323 -5.98 1.01 24.00
C TRP A 323 -4.82 0.01 23.96
N GLY A 324 -3.76 0.29 23.20
CA GLY A 324 -2.64 -0.61 22.95
C GLY A 324 -2.81 -1.44 21.66
N LEU A 325 -1.69 -1.94 21.17
CA LEU A 325 -1.64 -2.69 19.91
C LEU A 325 -2.58 -3.91 19.94
N ASP A 326 -3.24 -4.18 18.82
CA ASP A 326 -4.24 -5.26 18.65
C ASP A 326 -5.49 -5.13 19.53
N ALA A 327 -5.69 -4.02 20.25
CA ALA A 327 -6.87 -3.82 21.07
C ALA A 327 -8.19 -3.90 20.24
N SER A 328 -8.17 -3.57 18.96
CA SER A 328 -9.34 -3.70 18.08
C SER A 328 -9.94 -5.11 18.09
N ARG A 329 -9.14 -6.15 18.33
CA ARG A 329 -9.58 -7.56 18.37
C ARG A 329 -10.25 -7.95 19.69
N THR A 330 -10.29 -7.07 20.68
CA THR A 330 -10.83 -7.37 22.03
C THR A 330 -12.25 -6.87 22.24
N PHE A 331 -12.82 -6.16 21.26
CA PHE A 331 -14.16 -5.59 21.37
C PHE A 331 -15.28 -6.52 20.87
N GLY A 332 -14.98 -7.80 20.65
CA GLY A 332 -15.96 -8.83 20.30
C GLY A 332 -16.78 -8.50 19.05
N ASN A 333 -18.09 -8.60 19.13
CA ASN A 333 -18.96 -8.38 17.98
C ASN A 333 -19.02 -6.91 17.52
N SER A 334 -18.64 -5.95 18.36
CA SER A 334 -18.61 -4.52 17.98
C SER A 334 -17.48 -4.21 17.00
N ILE A 335 -16.36 -4.93 17.08
CA ILE A 335 -15.27 -4.93 16.11
C ILE A 335 -14.84 -6.39 15.89
N PRO A 336 -15.49 -7.13 14.97
CA PRO A 336 -15.23 -8.57 14.83
C PRO A 336 -13.81 -8.94 14.47
N LEU A 337 -13.11 -8.10 13.72
CA LEU A 337 -11.74 -8.36 13.25
C LEU A 337 -10.84 -7.11 13.36
N HIS A 338 -11.25 -6.02 12.75
CA HIS A 338 -10.57 -4.71 12.73
C HIS A 338 -11.57 -3.63 12.33
N THR A 339 -11.17 -2.36 12.41
CA THR A 339 -12.07 -1.21 12.16
C THR A 339 -12.47 -1.03 10.69
N HIS A 340 -11.86 -1.72 9.74
CA HIS A 340 -11.98 -1.48 8.30
C HIS A 340 -11.62 -0.05 7.86
N ASP A 341 -10.96 0.71 8.73
CA ASP A 341 -10.37 2.01 8.47
C ASP A 341 -9.02 2.09 9.18
N GLY A 342 -7.95 2.35 8.40
CA GLY A 342 -6.58 2.34 8.92
C GLY A 342 -6.32 3.47 9.92
N ALA A 343 -6.91 4.66 9.71
CA ALA A 343 -6.71 5.78 10.63
C ALA A 343 -7.43 5.52 11.96
N LEU A 344 -8.68 5.05 11.93
CA LEU A 344 -9.41 4.68 13.15
C LEU A 344 -8.71 3.56 13.90
N GLN A 345 -8.13 2.57 13.20
CA GLN A 345 -7.38 1.51 13.86
C GLN A 345 -6.14 2.05 14.56
N VAL A 346 -5.35 2.90 13.90
CA VAL A 346 -4.16 3.52 14.51
C VAL A 346 -4.55 4.38 15.71
N TRP A 347 -5.61 5.19 15.61
CA TRP A 347 -6.12 5.98 16.73
C TRP A 347 -6.60 5.12 17.91
N LEU A 348 -7.38 4.07 17.61
CA LEU A 348 -7.90 3.17 18.62
C LEU A 348 -6.79 2.46 19.39
N GLU A 349 -5.80 1.96 18.67
CA GLU A 349 -4.74 1.14 19.26
C GLU A 349 -3.56 1.95 19.78
N LEU A 350 -3.12 2.98 19.05
CA LEU A 350 -1.89 3.73 19.34
C LEU A 350 -2.12 5.20 19.71
N GLY A 351 -3.36 5.65 19.72
CA GLY A 351 -3.76 7.02 20.07
C GLY A 351 -3.24 8.09 19.13
N ALA A 352 -3.29 9.33 19.58
CA ALA A 352 -2.80 10.50 18.86
C ALA A 352 -1.30 10.37 18.53
N VAL A 353 -0.51 9.78 19.41
CA VAL A 353 0.93 9.56 19.17
C VAL A 353 1.13 8.68 17.95
N GLY A 354 0.43 7.53 17.86
CA GLY A 354 0.50 6.65 16.70
C GLY A 354 0.00 7.32 15.42
N ALA A 355 -1.09 8.07 15.49
CA ALA A 355 -1.65 8.79 14.36
C ALA A 355 -0.70 9.87 13.81
N LEU A 356 -0.03 10.62 14.69
CA LEU A 356 0.97 11.62 14.30
C LEU A 356 2.22 10.98 13.70
N LEU A 357 2.70 9.87 14.24
CA LEU A 357 3.82 9.12 13.67
C LEU A 357 3.48 8.57 12.29
N MET A 358 2.28 8.01 12.12
CA MET A 358 1.81 7.51 10.82
C MET A 358 1.65 8.67 9.82
N ALA A 359 1.02 9.78 10.22
CA ALA A 359 0.93 10.98 9.38
C ALA A 359 2.32 11.45 8.94
N THR A 360 3.28 11.50 9.87
CA THR A 360 4.67 11.90 9.56
C THR A 360 5.32 10.95 8.56
N ALA A 361 5.14 9.63 8.70
CA ALA A 361 5.66 8.66 7.75
C ALA A 361 5.10 8.88 6.33
N TRP A 362 3.80 9.15 6.22
CA TRP A 362 3.17 9.48 4.95
C TRP A 362 3.63 10.82 4.38
N LEU A 363 3.89 11.83 5.23
CA LEU A 363 4.46 13.11 4.80
C LEU A 363 5.82 12.92 4.13
N PHE A 364 6.68 12.06 4.68
CA PHE A 364 7.99 11.77 4.06
C PHE A 364 7.83 11.02 2.73
N LEU A 365 6.88 10.09 2.63
CA LEU A 365 6.58 9.42 1.36
C LEU A 365 6.13 10.42 0.29
N LEU A 366 5.18 11.29 0.62
CA LEU A 366 4.68 12.31 -0.30
C LEU A 366 5.76 13.36 -0.63
N LYS A 367 6.66 13.67 0.31
CA LYS A 367 7.82 14.52 0.05
C LYS A 367 8.76 13.89 -1.00
N ALA A 368 8.98 12.57 -0.95
CA ALA A 368 9.77 11.88 -1.97
C ALA A 368 9.10 11.96 -3.35
N ILE A 369 7.77 11.88 -3.42
CA ILE A 369 7.00 12.08 -4.65
C ILE A 369 7.12 13.54 -5.13
N TYR A 370 7.07 14.51 -4.21
CA TYR A 370 7.26 15.93 -4.51
C TYR A 370 8.63 16.20 -5.16
N ASP A 371 9.69 15.60 -4.62
CA ASP A 371 11.05 15.76 -5.16
C ASP A 371 11.21 15.03 -6.51
N LEU A 372 10.49 13.93 -6.71
CA LEU A 372 10.51 13.15 -7.95
C LEU A 372 9.94 13.93 -9.14
N ILE A 373 9.09 14.96 -8.92
CA ILE A 373 8.50 15.78 -9.99
C ILE A 373 9.56 16.45 -10.86
N GLU A 374 10.64 16.92 -10.26
CA GLU A 374 11.73 17.60 -11.00
C GLU A 374 12.50 16.63 -11.89
N VAL A 375 12.51 15.34 -11.54
CA VAL A 375 13.29 14.32 -12.22
C VAL A 375 12.43 13.61 -13.27
N ASP A 376 11.20 13.21 -12.90
CA ASP A 376 10.29 12.46 -13.77
C ASP A 376 8.85 12.66 -13.28
N ARG A 377 8.16 13.67 -13.81
CA ARG A 377 6.79 14.01 -13.45
C ARG A 377 5.78 12.88 -13.74
N PRO A 378 5.84 12.17 -14.88
CA PRO A 378 5.00 11.01 -15.11
C PRO A 378 5.18 9.91 -14.05
N LEU A 379 6.43 9.64 -13.64
CA LEU A 379 6.72 8.68 -12.57
C LEU A 379 6.19 9.16 -11.22
N ALA A 380 6.32 10.46 -10.91
CA ALA A 380 5.73 11.05 -9.71
C ALA A 380 4.20 10.92 -9.68
N ALA A 381 3.53 11.14 -10.82
CA ALA A 381 2.09 11.02 -10.94
C ALA A 381 1.60 9.57 -10.69
N VAL A 382 2.25 8.55 -11.27
CA VAL A 382 1.86 7.16 -11.02
C VAL A 382 2.23 6.68 -9.60
N ALA A 383 3.31 7.21 -9.02
CA ALA A 383 3.66 6.94 -7.62
C ALA A 383 2.59 7.51 -6.67
N ALA A 384 2.14 8.74 -6.91
CA ALA A 384 1.04 9.36 -6.16
C ALA A 384 -0.27 8.57 -6.31
N ALA A 385 -0.60 8.14 -7.53
CA ALA A 385 -1.80 7.34 -7.80
C ALA A 385 -1.79 6.01 -7.02
N SER A 386 -0.68 5.26 -7.08
CA SER A 386 -0.54 4.00 -6.34
C SER A 386 -0.59 4.21 -4.83
N ALA A 387 0.09 5.25 -4.30
CA ALA A 387 0.09 5.56 -2.88
C ALA A 387 -1.32 5.95 -2.38
N CYS A 388 -2.05 6.79 -3.12
CA CYS A 388 -3.39 7.20 -2.75
C CYS A 388 -4.43 6.08 -2.94
N ALA A 389 -4.27 5.20 -3.94
CA ALA A 389 -5.08 4.00 -4.08
C ALA A 389 -4.87 3.05 -2.89
N TYR A 390 -3.62 2.82 -2.48
CA TYR A 390 -3.29 2.04 -1.28
C TYR A 390 -3.96 2.64 -0.03
N LEU A 391 -3.82 3.95 0.18
CA LEU A 391 -4.41 4.64 1.33
C LEU A 391 -5.93 4.50 1.33
N MET A 392 -6.59 4.73 0.19
CA MET A 392 -8.05 4.65 0.07
C MET A 392 -8.58 3.23 0.32
N ILE A 393 -7.96 2.21 -0.27
CA ILE A 393 -8.36 0.83 -0.03
C ILE A 393 -8.18 0.46 1.44
N GLY A 394 -7.07 0.86 2.08
CA GLY A 394 -6.83 0.68 3.51
C GLY A 394 -7.79 1.45 4.41
N ALA A 395 -8.35 2.57 3.93
CA ALA A 395 -9.33 3.37 4.64
C ALA A 395 -10.75 2.77 4.67
N VAL A 396 -11.04 1.77 3.82
CA VAL A 396 -12.40 1.22 3.74
C VAL A 396 -12.47 -0.30 3.76
N SER A 397 -11.32 -1.01 3.84
CA SER A 397 -11.35 -2.48 3.68
C SER A 397 -10.51 -3.26 4.67
N PHE A 398 -9.23 -2.88 4.88
CA PHE A 398 -8.27 -3.76 5.53
C PHE A 398 -7.77 -3.21 6.85
N GLY A 399 -7.37 -4.12 7.76
CA GLY A 399 -6.66 -3.76 8.97
C GLY A 399 -5.24 -3.28 8.61
N VAL A 400 -4.81 -2.19 9.27
CA VAL A 400 -3.54 -1.53 8.96
C VAL A 400 -2.31 -2.42 9.19
N TRP A 401 -2.41 -3.41 10.09
CA TRP A 401 -1.32 -4.33 10.42
C TRP A 401 -1.36 -5.65 9.66
N GLN A 402 -2.25 -5.80 8.68
CA GLN A 402 -2.32 -7.04 7.90
C GLN A 402 -1.03 -7.22 7.08
N GLU A 403 -0.37 -8.35 7.31
CA GLU A 403 0.98 -8.65 6.78
C GLU A 403 1.05 -8.56 5.26
N TRP A 404 0.06 -9.14 4.58
CA TRP A 404 0.01 -9.12 3.12
C TRP A 404 -0.29 -7.72 2.56
N TRP A 405 -1.04 -6.88 3.31
CA TRP A 405 -1.33 -5.51 2.91
C TRP A 405 -0.08 -4.64 3.02
N LEU A 406 0.67 -4.77 4.11
CA LEU A 406 1.97 -4.14 4.28
C LEU A 406 2.98 -4.60 3.21
N ALA A 407 2.96 -5.89 2.87
CA ALA A 407 3.79 -6.42 1.79
C ALA A 407 3.44 -5.80 0.44
N LEU A 408 2.16 -5.62 0.11
CA LEU A 408 1.73 -4.96 -1.13
C LEU A 408 2.18 -3.49 -1.19
N GLY A 409 2.12 -2.76 -0.07
CA GLY A 409 2.67 -1.40 0.02
C GLY A 409 4.16 -1.37 -0.28
N ALA A 410 4.93 -2.28 0.31
CA ALA A 410 6.37 -2.41 0.06
C ALA A 410 6.67 -2.83 -1.39
N LEU A 411 5.89 -3.74 -1.96
CA LEU A 411 6.02 -4.15 -3.37
C LEU A 411 5.71 -2.97 -4.31
N ALA A 412 4.68 -2.18 -4.03
CA ALA A 412 4.36 -1.00 -4.82
C ALA A 412 5.51 0.01 -4.81
N PHE A 413 6.11 0.24 -3.64
CA PHE A 413 7.30 1.09 -3.54
C PHE A 413 8.47 0.51 -4.34
N ALA A 414 8.74 -0.79 -4.22
CA ALA A 414 9.80 -1.47 -4.98
C ALA A 414 9.59 -1.39 -6.50
N VAL A 415 8.34 -1.49 -6.97
CA VAL A 415 7.97 -1.31 -8.38
C VAL A 415 8.27 0.11 -8.87
N ILE A 416 7.94 1.14 -8.10
CA ILE A 416 8.26 2.54 -8.45
C ILE A 416 9.77 2.75 -8.53
N VAL A 417 10.53 2.20 -7.58
CA VAL A 417 12.00 2.31 -7.57
C VAL A 417 12.62 1.57 -8.77
N ALA A 418 12.15 0.35 -9.07
CA ALA A 418 12.58 -0.41 -10.24
C ALA A 418 12.21 0.32 -11.54
N LEU A 419 11.03 0.95 -11.60
CA LEU A 419 10.60 1.74 -12.75
C LEU A 419 11.49 2.97 -12.96
N LYS A 420 11.88 3.67 -11.89
CA LYS A 420 12.86 4.77 -11.95
C LYS A 420 14.20 4.31 -12.55
N ARG A 421 14.64 3.09 -12.27
CA ARG A 421 15.90 2.52 -12.83
C ARG A 421 15.85 2.31 -14.35
N VAL A 422 14.70 1.94 -14.89
CA VAL A 422 14.58 1.62 -16.32
C VAL A 422 14.17 2.82 -17.19
N ARG A 423 13.73 3.89 -16.57
CA ARG A 423 13.40 5.14 -17.28
C ARG A 423 14.68 5.98 -17.43
N PRO A 424 14.94 6.53 -18.62
CA PRO A 424 16.01 7.49 -18.78
C PRO A 424 15.74 8.72 -17.89
N ALA A 425 16.75 9.24 -17.24
CA ALA A 425 16.63 10.57 -16.62
C ALA A 425 16.14 11.52 -17.72
N ALA A 426 15.09 12.28 -17.43
CA ALA A 426 14.57 13.25 -18.38
C ALA A 426 15.65 14.31 -18.65
N GLN A 427 16.54 14.05 -19.59
CA GLN A 427 17.37 15.06 -20.19
C GLN A 427 16.42 15.96 -20.99
N ASN A 428 16.23 17.18 -20.53
CA ASN A 428 15.84 18.39 -21.26
C ASN A 428 15.16 18.24 -22.65
N LEU A 429 14.17 17.38 -22.78
CA LEU A 429 13.38 17.24 -24.01
C LEU A 429 12.50 18.48 -24.30
N TRP A 430 12.48 19.44 -23.40
CA TRP A 430 11.71 20.69 -23.55
C TRP A 430 12.46 21.81 -24.25
N LEU A 431 13.77 21.64 -24.53
CA LEU A 431 14.57 22.64 -25.23
C LEU A 431 14.73 22.39 -26.74
N GLU A 432 14.34 21.22 -27.26
CA GLU A 432 14.48 20.91 -28.70
C GLU A 432 13.19 21.05 -29.52
N THR A 433 12.06 21.43 -28.92
CA THR A 433 10.80 21.67 -29.66
C THR A 433 10.44 23.14 -29.84
N THR A 434 11.39 24.06 -29.57
CA THR A 434 11.23 25.50 -29.84
C THR A 434 12.44 26.06 -30.62
N LEU A 435 12.76 25.48 -31.75
CA LEU A 435 13.51 26.11 -32.81
C LEU A 435 12.87 25.80 -34.17
#